data_f4c3c3b74cfd38a89fcfa749f5dbdd90
#
_entry.id   f4c3c3b74cfd38a89fcfa749f5dbdd90
#
_cell.length_a   1.000
_cell.length_b   1.000
_cell.length_c   1.000
_cell.angle_alpha   90.00
_cell.angle_beta   90.00
_cell.angle_gamma   90.00
#
_symmetry.space_group_name_H-M   'P 1'
#
loop_
_entity.id
_entity.type
_entity.pdbx_description
1 polymer ?
#
loop_
_entity_poly.entity_id
_entity_poly.type
_entity_poly.pdbx_seq_one_letter_code
_entity_poly.pdbx_strand_id
1 'polypeptide(L)'
;MEQTINFENESGRGMTVVNFATQKYLDEFTHNSSWLKILREDLPDQRFIEAWQFNETNDAIVVNTVWLQELLVAEVEREQSHRIWLVQDEFTALQTDLMLGIIDDEGTARLLVLKKYVVALKQLDLSTAPDIEWPVAPLS
;
A
#
# COMPACT_ATOMS: atom_id res chain seq x y z
N MET A 1 -6.48 -6.51 -28.31
CA MET A 1 -7.52 -6.40 -27.27
C MET A 1 -7.34 -5.06 -26.55
N GLU A 2 -8.36 -4.26 -26.59
CA GLU A 2 -8.37 -2.94 -25.97
C GLU A 2 -8.57 -3.10 -24.44
N GLN A 3 -7.65 -2.57 -23.65
CA GLN A 3 -7.84 -2.45 -22.20
C GLN A 3 -7.88 -0.98 -21.84
N THR A 4 -9.03 -0.52 -21.39
CA THR A 4 -9.19 0.81 -20.82
C THR A 4 -9.06 0.70 -19.30
N ILE A 5 -8.08 1.38 -18.74
CA ILE A 5 -7.89 1.44 -17.29
C ILE A 5 -8.17 2.89 -16.89
N ASN A 6 -9.26 3.09 -16.17
CA ASN A 6 -9.61 4.39 -15.61
C ASN A 6 -9.08 4.48 -14.18
N PHE A 7 -8.30 5.51 -13.90
CA PHE A 7 -7.83 5.80 -12.56
C PHE A 7 -8.46 7.11 -12.10
N GLU A 8 -9.39 7.01 -11.19
CA GLU A 8 -9.76 8.10 -10.29
C GLU A 8 -9.42 7.65 -8.88
N ASN A 9 -8.51 8.35 -8.23
CA ASN A 9 -8.31 8.19 -6.80
C ASN A 9 -9.18 9.17 -6.03
N GLU A 10 -9.33 8.97 -4.73
CA GLU A 10 -10.14 9.81 -3.83
C GLU A 10 -9.70 11.29 -3.81
N SER A 11 -8.52 11.61 -4.34
CA SER A 11 -8.00 12.97 -4.44
C SER A 11 -8.28 13.66 -5.78
N GLY A 12 -9.09 13.03 -6.66
CA GLY A 12 -9.43 13.60 -7.97
C GLY A 12 -8.28 13.61 -8.98
N ARG A 13 -7.23 12.87 -8.72
CA ARG A 13 -6.09 12.67 -9.63
C ARG A 13 -6.45 11.55 -10.59
N GLY A 14 -7.10 11.89 -11.69
CA GLY A 14 -7.56 10.93 -12.69
C GLY A 14 -6.66 10.91 -13.92
N MET A 15 -6.33 9.70 -14.37
CA MET A 15 -5.67 9.45 -15.64
C MET A 15 -6.33 8.25 -16.31
N THR A 16 -6.71 8.39 -17.58
CA THR A 16 -7.19 7.28 -18.37
C THR A 16 -6.05 6.74 -19.23
N VAL A 17 -5.71 5.49 -19.03
CA VAL A 17 -4.72 4.79 -19.85
C VAL A 17 -5.44 3.77 -20.70
N VAL A 18 -5.31 3.90 -22.01
CA VAL A 18 -5.88 2.96 -22.98
C VAL A 18 -4.75 2.16 -23.62
N ASN A 19 -4.84 0.86 -23.52
CA ASN A 19 -3.86 -0.05 -24.11
C ASN A 19 -4.43 -0.64 -25.40
N PHE A 20 -3.73 -0.40 -26.52
CA PHE A 20 -4.15 -0.87 -27.82
C PHE A 20 -3.30 -2.06 -28.30
N ALA A 21 -3.97 -3.05 -28.89
CA ALA A 21 -3.31 -4.23 -29.47
C ALA A 21 -2.64 -3.96 -30.81
N THR A 22 -3.04 -2.91 -31.52
CA THR A 22 -2.54 -2.60 -32.87
C THR A 22 -2.33 -1.11 -33.10
N GLN A 23 -1.37 -0.77 -33.94
CA GLN A 23 -1.07 0.61 -34.36
C GLN A 23 -2.28 1.32 -35.01
N LYS A 24 -3.14 0.56 -35.70
CA LYS A 24 -4.34 1.10 -36.32
C LYS A 24 -5.27 1.79 -35.34
N TYR A 25 -5.50 1.18 -34.20
CA TYR A 25 -6.36 1.78 -33.16
C TYR A 25 -5.71 3.00 -32.50
N LEU A 26 -4.40 2.97 -32.34
CA LEU A 26 -3.65 4.13 -31.86
C LEU A 26 -3.81 5.33 -32.78
N ASP A 27 -3.74 5.15 -34.09
CA ASP A 27 -3.85 6.23 -35.06
C ASP A 27 -5.27 6.84 -35.13
N GLU A 28 -6.31 6.03 -34.94
CA GLU A 28 -7.70 6.51 -34.86
C GLU A 28 -7.93 7.39 -33.61
N PHE A 29 -7.34 7.06 -32.47
CA PHE A 29 -7.50 7.80 -31.22
C PHE A 29 -6.62 9.05 -31.15
N THR A 30 -5.47 9.07 -31.74
CA THR A 30 -4.54 10.23 -31.73
C THR A 30 -5.00 11.38 -32.63
N HIS A 31 -6.04 11.21 -33.43
CA HIS A 31 -6.67 12.30 -34.18
C HIS A 31 -7.44 13.26 -33.29
N ASN A 32 -7.73 12.89 -32.06
CA ASN A 32 -8.33 13.77 -31.07
C ASN A 32 -7.22 14.37 -30.21
N SER A 33 -7.06 15.69 -30.24
CA SER A 33 -5.95 16.46 -29.66
C SER A 33 -5.75 16.34 -28.14
N SER A 34 -6.59 15.56 -27.44
CA SER A 34 -6.52 15.33 -26.00
C SER A 34 -5.82 14.01 -25.60
N TRP A 35 -5.34 13.22 -26.54
CA TRP A 35 -4.71 11.92 -26.27
C TRP A 35 -3.21 11.98 -26.47
N LEU A 36 -2.47 11.51 -25.47
CA LEU A 36 -1.03 11.32 -25.53
C LEU A 36 -0.70 9.88 -25.87
N LYS A 37 0.10 9.67 -26.92
CA LYS A 37 0.62 8.37 -27.29
C LYS A 37 1.93 8.09 -26.56
N ILE A 38 1.93 7.08 -25.70
CA ILE A 38 3.13 6.63 -24.99
C ILE A 38 3.32 5.14 -25.28
N LEU A 39 4.55 4.76 -25.65
CA LEU A 39 4.90 3.35 -25.83
C LEU A 39 4.80 2.61 -24.47
N ARG A 40 4.31 1.37 -24.52
CA ARG A 40 4.16 0.55 -23.31
C ARG A 40 5.45 0.40 -22.52
N GLU A 41 6.57 0.28 -23.22
CA GLU A 41 7.93 0.16 -22.66
C GLU A 41 8.39 1.44 -21.94
N ASP A 42 7.81 2.60 -22.29
CA ASP A 42 8.10 3.90 -21.68
C ASP A 42 7.19 4.21 -20.46
N LEU A 43 6.25 3.33 -20.16
CA LEU A 43 5.38 3.49 -18.98
C LEU A 43 6.14 3.09 -17.70
N PRO A 44 5.93 3.84 -16.59
CA PRO A 44 6.44 3.43 -15.28
C PRO A 44 5.85 2.12 -14.79
N ASP A 45 6.38 1.59 -13.69
CA ASP A 45 5.87 0.37 -13.06
C ASP A 45 4.38 0.52 -12.72
N GLN A 46 3.55 -0.38 -13.24
CA GLN A 46 2.09 -0.36 -13.08
C GLN A 46 1.63 -0.54 -11.63
N ARG A 47 2.48 -1.10 -10.75
CA ARG A 47 2.19 -1.19 -9.31
C ARG A 47 2.01 0.17 -8.66
N PHE A 48 2.59 1.21 -9.23
CA PHE A 48 2.57 2.58 -8.71
C PHE A 48 1.71 3.53 -9.53
N ILE A 49 0.72 2.99 -10.21
CA ILE A 49 -0.12 3.73 -11.16
C ILE A 49 -0.85 4.92 -10.52
N GLU A 50 -1.20 4.83 -9.24
CA GLU A 50 -1.81 5.92 -8.48
C GLU A 50 -0.85 7.10 -8.24
N ALA A 51 0.46 6.87 -8.42
CA ALA A 51 1.49 7.89 -8.35
C ALA A 51 1.91 8.42 -9.74
N TRP A 52 1.27 7.98 -10.81
CA TRP A 52 1.58 8.47 -12.15
C TRP A 52 1.09 9.89 -12.36
N GLN A 53 1.89 10.66 -13.07
CA GLN A 53 1.54 12.00 -13.53
C GLN A 53 2.18 12.28 -14.89
N PHE A 54 1.67 13.28 -15.60
CA PHE A 54 2.39 13.82 -16.76
C PHE A 54 3.62 14.59 -16.29
N ASN A 55 4.70 14.54 -17.08
CA ASN A 55 5.84 15.42 -16.89
C ASN A 55 5.47 16.87 -17.22
N GLU A 56 6.39 17.81 -16.98
CA GLU A 56 6.16 19.26 -17.19
C GLU A 56 5.79 19.62 -18.64
N THR A 57 6.25 18.85 -19.60
CA THR A 57 5.99 19.06 -21.03
C THR A 57 4.76 18.32 -21.55
N ASN A 58 4.09 17.54 -20.72
CA ASN A 58 2.92 16.69 -21.06
C ASN A 58 3.17 15.70 -22.21
N ASP A 59 4.39 15.20 -22.36
CA ASP A 59 4.77 14.26 -23.40
C ASP A 59 5.17 12.87 -22.88
N ALA A 60 5.27 12.72 -21.57
CA ALA A 60 5.58 11.45 -20.92
C ALA A 60 4.83 11.27 -19.59
N ILE A 61 4.70 10.02 -19.16
CA ILE A 61 4.20 9.66 -17.83
C ILE A 61 5.38 9.36 -16.93
N VAL A 62 5.42 10.00 -15.78
CA VAL A 62 6.45 9.83 -14.75
C VAL A 62 5.80 9.50 -13.42
N VAL A 63 6.58 8.93 -12.50
CA VAL A 63 6.12 8.66 -11.12
C VAL A 63 6.32 9.91 -10.27
N ASN A 64 5.26 10.39 -9.65
CA ASN A 64 5.36 11.42 -8.62
C ASN A 64 5.91 10.80 -7.35
N THR A 65 7.09 11.21 -6.93
CA THR A 65 7.79 10.62 -5.78
C THR A 65 7.10 10.87 -4.45
N VAL A 66 6.39 11.99 -4.31
CA VAL A 66 5.58 12.29 -3.10
C VAL A 66 4.39 11.35 -3.01
N TRP A 67 3.64 11.19 -4.11
CA TRP A 67 2.49 10.28 -4.15
C TRP A 67 2.92 8.82 -3.99
N LEU A 68 4.07 8.45 -4.57
CA LEU A 68 4.65 7.12 -4.37
C LEU A 68 4.95 6.86 -2.90
N GLN A 69 5.55 7.82 -2.21
CA GLN A 69 5.84 7.70 -0.78
C GLN A 69 4.55 7.58 0.05
N GLU A 70 3.51 8.34 -0.27
CA GLU A 70 2.19 8.23 0.35
C GLU A 70 1.61 6.81 0.20
N LEU A 71 1.71 6.20 -0.99
CA LEU A 71 1.25 4.83 -1.25
C LEU A 71 2.04 3.79 -0.45
N LEU A 72 3.37 3.93 -0.40
CA LEU A 72 4.23 3.03 0.35
C LEU A 72 3.97 3.11 1.86
N VAL A 73 3.77 4.32 2.39
CA VAL A 73 3.38 4.51 3.79
C VAL A 73 2.04 3.85 4.08
N ALA A 74 1.03 4.06 3.23
CA ALA A 74 -0.29 3.45 3.40
C ALA A 74 -0.23 1.91 3.36
N GLU A 75 0.66 1.33 2.55
CA GLU A 75 0.87 -0.12 2.50
C GLU A 75 1.45 -0.66 3.81
N VAL A 76 2.48 0.00 4.36
CA VAL A 76 3.08 -0.43 5.63
C VAL A 76 2.18 -0.17 6.83
N GLU A 77 1.32 0.84 6.79
CA GLU A 77 0.27 1.06 7.79
C GLU A 77 -0.75 -0.08 7.81
N ARG A 78 -1.15 -0.57 6.64
CA ARG A 78 -2.03 -1.75 6.54
C ARG A 78 -1.36 -3.00 7.07
N GLU A 79 -0.09 -3.21 6.75
CA GLU A 79 0.70 -4.33 7.27
C GLU A 79 0.84 -4.25 8.80
N GLN A 80 1.13 -3.08 9.35
CA GLN A 80 1.18 -2.86 10.81
C GLN A 80 -0.15 -3.24 11.47
N SER A 81 -1.26 -2.76 10.93
CA SER A 81 -2.60 -3.06 11.43
C SER A 81 -2.93 -4.55 11.36
N HIS A 82 -2.54 -5.20 10.26
CA HIS A 82 -2.73 -6.64 10.09
C HIS A 82 -1.93 -7.45 11.13
N ARG A 83 -0.68 -7.09 11.38
CA ARG A 83 0.17 -7.76 12.40
C ARG A 83 -0.39 -7.61 13.81
N ILE A 84 -0.93 -6.45 14.15
CA ILE A 84 -1.63 -6.22 15.43
C ILE A 84 -2.88 -7.09 15.50
N TRP A 85 -3.68 -7.12 14.43
CA TRP A 85 -4.90 -7.91 14.36
C TRP A 85 -4.63 -9.43 14.57
N LEU A 86 -3.56 -9.97 14.03
CA LEU A 86 -3.20 -11.39 14.17
C LEU A 86 -3.02 -11.85 15.62
N VAL A 87 -2.62 -10.96 16.51
CA VAL A 87 -2.41 -11.27 17.94
C VAL A 87 -3.53 -10.75 18.85
N GLN A 88 -4.49 -10.03 18.29
CA GLN A 88 -5.52 -9.32 19.05
C GLN A 88 -6.42 -10.24 19.87
N ASP A 89 -6.82 -11.38 19.30
CA ASP A 89 -7.74 -12.30 19.97
C ASP A 89 -7.08 -12.95 21.19
N GLU A 90 -5.83 -13.44 21.00
CA GLU A 90 -5.04 -14.03 22.09
C GLU A 90 -4.77 -12.99 23.20
N PHE A 91 -4.37 -11.79 22.79
CA PHE A 91 -4.10 -10.69 23.71
C PHE A 91 -5.36 -10.35 24.56
N THR A 92 -6.52 -10.27 23.90
CA THR A 92 -7.79 -9.93 24.58
C THR A 92 -8.22 -11.04 25.53
N ALA A 93 -8.07 -12.32 25.14
CA ALA A 93 -8.39 -13.45 26.00
C ALA A 93 -7.52 -13.44 27.28
N LEU A 94 -6.21 -13.33 27.14
CA LEU A 94 -5.30 -13.27 28.29
C LEU A 94 -5.53 -12.02 29.17
N GLN A 95 -5.88 -10.91 28.59
CA GLN A 95 -6.23 -9.69 29.33
C GLN A 95 -7.52 -9.90 30.14
N THR A 96 -8.51 -10.61 29.56
CA THR A 96 -9.73 -10.97 30.27
C THR A 96 -9.45 -11.90 31.44
N ASP A 97 -8.62 -12.92 31.24
CA ASP A 97 -8.20 -13.87 32.30
C ASP A 97 -7.49 -13.13 33.44
N LEU A 98 -6.64 -12.16 33.12
CA LEU A 98 -6.01 -11.30 34.11
C LEU A 98 -7.04 -10.48 34.91
N MET A 99 -8.01 -9.87 34.23
CA MET A 99 -9.08 -9.09 34.87
C MET A 99 -9.98 -9.94 35.79
N LEU A 100 -10.23 -11.19 35.43
CA LEU A 100 -10.99 -12.16 36.20
C LEU A 100 -10.18 -12.80 37.33
N GLY A 101 -8.88 -12.61 37.36
CA GLY A 101 -7.97 -13.21 38.35
C GLY A 101 -7.75 -14.72 38.16
N ILE A 102 -7.97 -15.23 36.96
CA ILE A 102 -7.81 -16.67 36.63
C ILE A 102 -6.59 -16.96 35.77
N ILE A 103 -5.82 -15.92 35.38
CA ILE A 103 -4.60 -16.09 34.60
C ILE A 103 -3.52 -16.82 35.42
N ASP A 104 -2.82 -17.76 34.82
CA ASP A 104 -1.67 -18.42 35.41
C ASP A 104 -0.34 -17.72 35.06
N ASP A 105 0.77 -18.24 35.56
CA ASP A 105 2.10 -17.65 35.34
C ASP A 105 2.51 -17.71 33.86
N GLU A 106 2.12 -18.76 33.14
CA GLU A 106 2.40 -18.90 31.70
C GLU A 106 1.61 -17.89 30.89
N GLY A 107 0.30 -17.74 31.17
CA GLY A 107 -0.56 -16.73 30.56
C GLY A 107 -0.09 -15.31 30.83
N THR A 108 0.38 -15.02 32.04
CA THR A 108 0.97 -13.72 32.40
C THR A 108 2.24 -13.42 31.59
N ALA A 109 3.14 -14.40 31.48
CA ALA A 109 4.35 -14.25 30.67
C ALA A 109 4.02 -14.04 29.19
N ARG A 110 3.05 -14.80 28.68
CA ARG A 110 2.59 -14.67 27.29
C ARG A 110 1.96 -13.30 27.02
N LEU A 111 1.09 -12.83 27.90
CA LEU A 111 0.47 -11.51 27.80
C LEU A 111 1.53 -10.39 27.75
N LEU A 112 2.58 -10.50 28.55
CA LEU A 112 3.67 -9.54 28.55
C LEU A 112 4.43 -9.53 27.21
N VAL A 113 4.70 -10.70 26.64
CA VAL A 113 5.36 -10.83 25.32
C VAL A 113 4.52 -10.21 24.22
N LEU A 114 3.22 -10.50 24.17
CA LEU A 114 2.27 -9.93 23.22
C LEU A 114 2.17 -8.41 23.38
N LYS A 115 2.12 -7.92 24.60
CA LYS A 115 2.09 -6.46 24.88
C LYS A 115 3.33 -5.76 24.35
N LYS A 116 4.52 -6.32 24.59
CA LYS A 116 5.77 -5.76 24.08
C LYS A 116 5.79 -5.73 22.55
N TYR A 117 5.32 -6.79 21.91
CA TYR A 117 5.24 -6.88 20.45
C TYR A 117 4.30 -5.80 19.86
N VAL A 118 3.09 -5.67 20.42
CA VAL A 118 2.12 -4.64 19.97
C VAL A 118 2.67 -3.22 20.17
N VAL A 119 3.33 -2.97 21.30
CA VAL A 119 3.97 -1.67 21.55
C VAL A 119 5.08 -1.39 20.56
N ALA A 120 5.94 -2.38 20.28
CA ALA A 120 7.00 -2.26 19.28
C ALA A 120 6.44 -1.95 17.89
N LEU A 121 5.37 -2.65 17.48
CA LEU A 121 4.68 -2.36 16.22
C LEU A 121 4.18 -0.92 16.14
N LYS A 122 3.53 -0.42 17.20
CA LYS A 122 2.97 0.95 17.24
C LYS A 122 4.02 2.06 17.31
N GLN A 123 5.25 1.73 17.70
CA GLN A 123 6.36 2.69 17.79
C GLN A 123 7.22 2.76 16.52
N LEU A 124 6.91 1.94 15.50
CA LEU A 124 7.64 1.98 14.24
C LEU A 124 7.47 3.33 13.54
N ASP A 125 8.58 3.84 13.00
CA ASP A 125 8.55 4.98 12.10
C ASP A 125 8.21 4.50 10.68
N LEU A 126 6.97 4.69 10.28
CA LEU A 126 6.45 4.25 8.98
C LEU A 126 6.83 5.21 7.84
N SER A 127 7.40 6.38 8.17
CA SER A 127 7.83 7.36 7.15
C SER A 127 9.03 6.86 6.33
N THR A 128 9.74 5.84 6.81
CA THR A 128 10.86 5.19 6.11
C THR A 128 10.43 4.15 5.08
N ALA A 129 9.13 3.98 4.87
CA ALA A 129 8.61 2.99 3.92
C ALA A 129 9.32 3.09 2.55
N PRO A 130 9.61 1.95 1.90
CA PRO A 130 9.21 0.57 2.27
C PRO A 130 10.13 -0.13 3.27
N ASP A 131 11.24 0.50 3.68
CA ASP A 131 12.30 -0.10 4.49
C ASP A 131 11.93 -0.08 5.98
N ILE A 132 11.05 -0.98 6.39
CA ILE A 132 10.59 -1.13 7.77
C ILE A 132 11.23 -2.34 8.44
N GLU A 133 11.90 -2.12 9.56
CA GLU A 133 12.38 -3.21 10.42
C GLU A 133 11.24 -3.72 11.32
N TRP A 134 10.55 -4.75 10.83
CA TRP A 134 9.45 -5.34 11.56
C TRP A 134 9.92 -6.12 12.80
N PRO A 135 9.32 -5.89 13.98
CA PRO A 135 9.62 -6.71 15.15
C PRO A 135 9.22 -8.17 14.88
N VAL A 136 9.98 -9.09 15.47
CA VAL A 136 9.74 -10.52 15.32
C VAL A 136 8.44 -10.88 16.03
N ALA A 137 7.53 -11.53 15.30
CA ALA A 137 6.27 -12.00 15.86
C ALA A 137 6.54 -13.07 16.93
N PRO A 138 5.90 -13.00 18.11
CA PRO A 138 6.04 -14.01 19.12
C PRO A 138 5.39 -15.30 18.64
N LEU A 139 6.18 -16.37 18.59
CA LEU A 139 5.66 -17.69 18.24
C LEU A 139 4.62 -18.16 19.27
N SER A 140 3.58 -18.76 18.76
CA SER A 140 2.53 -19.37 19.58
C SER A 140 3.03 -20.63 20.28
#